data_a855087176cceaa992e1337859d442ec
#
_entry.id   a855087176cceaa992e1337859d442ec
#
_cell.length_a   1.000
_cell.length_b   1.000
_cell.length_c   1.000
_cell.angle_alpha   90.00
_cell.angle_beta   90.00
_cell.angle_gamma   90.00
#
_symmetry.space_group_name_H-M   'P 1'
#
loop_
_entity.id
_entity.type
_entity.pdbx_description
1 polymer ?
#
loop_
_entity_poly.entity_id
_entity_poly.type
_entity_poly.pdbx_seq_one_letter_code
_entity_poly.pdbx_strand_id
1 'polypeptide(L)'
;VEKWKERQLLIEKVLMEITGPFPEKTPLNAKTVKTIDKGSYRIEHVIYESQPGFYVTSSLFIPRGTKKNRNAPAIIYCSGHSEEGYRSPVYLHVILNLVSKGFIVFAFDPVGQGERLEYFDPETGKSRAGGPTREHSYPGAQALISGRSQALYMIWDGIRAVDYLYERKEVDPERIGITGRSGGGTQSAYISAFDNRILAAAPENYITNYTRLLQSIGPQDAEQNLSNLIAKGLDHPDFLIVRAPKPALMITTSEDMFSIQGAMETEKEVSEIYRALGHPGNFRRTEDDAGHASTKKNREAMYAFFRKHLNNPGDTSDIVTTLPDPDEMMVTPSGQVSTS
;
A
#
# COMPACT_ATOMS: atom_id res chain seq x y z
N VAL A 1 12.55 -21.51 -16.91
CA VAL A 1 11.45 -21.55 -15.92
C VAL A 1 11.97 -22.03 -14.56
N GLU A 2 12.64 -23.19 -14.47
CA GLU A 2 13.09 -23.78 -13.21
C GLU A 2 13.98 -22.83 -12.39
N LYS A 3 15.03 -22.27 -13.00
CA LYS A 3 15.90 -21.28 -12.35
C LYS A 3 15.16 -20.06 -11.80
N TRP A 4 14.07 -19.64 -12.45
CA TRP A 4 13.26 -18.52 -11.97
C TRP A 4 12.42 -18.91 -10.74
N LYS A 5 11.89 -20.13 -10.70
CA LYS A 5 11.21 -20.65 -9.51
C LYS A 5 12.17 -20.79 -8.32
N GLU A 6 13.38 -21.27 -8.56
CA GLU A 6 14.43 -21.31 -7.55
C GLU A 6 14.75 -19.89 -7.02
N ARG A 7 14.85 -18.90 -7.94
CA ARG A 7 15.07 -17.50 -7.54
C ARG A 7 13.91 -16.95 -6.72
N GLN A 8 12.65 -17.22 -7.09
CA GLN A 8 11.47 -16.80 -6.33
C GLN A 8 11.48 -17.37 -4.92
N LEU A 9 11.75 -18.66 -4.76
CA LEU A 9 11.85 -19.29 -3.45
C LEU A 9 13.00 -18.71 -2.60
N LEU A 10 14.12 -18.37 -3.23
CA LEU A 10 15.23 -17.68 -2.56
C LEU A 10 14.81 -16.29 -2.07
N ILE A 11 14.15 -15.49 -2.94
CA ILE A 11 13.66 -14.17 -2.59
C ILE A 11 12.70 -14.27 -1.40
N GLU A 12 11.69 -15.14 -1.48
CA GLU A 12 10.72 -15.34 -0.40
C GLU A 12 11.41 -15.68 0.93
N LYS A 13 12.33 -16.64 0.90
CA LYS A 13 13.10 -17.04 2.08
C LYS A 13 13.89 -15.86 2.66
N VAL A 14 14.62 -15.11 1.82
CA VAL A 14 15.44 -13.98 2.26
C VAL A 14 14.55 -12.84 2.79
N LEU A 15 13.47 -12.50 2.10
CA LEU A 15 12.52 -11.48 2.58
C LEU A 15 11.98 -11.83 3.97
N MET A 16 11.58 -13.08 4.19
CA MET A 16 11.13 -13.56 5.50
C MET A 16 12.24 -13.48 6.55
N GLU A 17 13.48 -13.81 6.20
CA GLU A 17 14.64 -13.74 7.10
C GLU A 17 14.94 -12.31 7.55
N ILE A 18 14.94 -11.35 6.62
CA ILE A 18 15.33 -9.96 6.92
C ILE A 18 14.21 -9.09 7.52
N THR A 19 12.96 -9.50 7.34
CA THR A 19 11.79 -8.76 7.84
C THR A 19 11.26 -9.36 9.14
N GLY A 20 11.16 -10.67 9.21
CA GLY A 20 10.42 -11.41 10.23
C GLY A 20 11.21 -11.77 11.49
N PRO A 21 10.66 -12.62 12.37
CA PRO A 21 9.36 -13.27 12.18
C PRO A 21 8.18 -12.29 12.34
N PHE A 22 7.13 -12.49 11.56
CA PHE A 22 5.87 -11.80 11.79
C PHE A 22 5.25 -12.24 13.13
N PRO A 23 4.46 -11.36 13.79
CA PRO A 23 3.69 -11.73 14.96
C PRO A 23 2.71 -12.88 14.70
N GLU A 24 2.29 -13.57 15.74
CA GLU A 24 1.18 -14.52 15.64
C GLU A 24 -0.12 -13.79 15.29
N LYS A 25 -0.97 -14.45 14.51
CA LYS A 25 -2.30 -13.93 14.18
C LYS A 25 -3.20 -14.05 15.41
N THR A 26 -3.62 -12.91 15.93
CA THR A 26 -4.63 -12.80 16.97
C THR A 26 -5.97 -12.32 16.38
N PRO A 27 -7.10 -12.41 17.07
CA PRO A 27 -8.35 -11.80 16.62
C PRO A 27 -8.15 -10.33 16.27
N LEU A 28 -8.75 -9.89 15.15
CA LEU A 28 -8.65 -8.48 14.71
C LEU A 28 -9.38 -7.51 15.65
N ASN A 29 -10.35 -8.00 16.42
CA ASN A 29 -11.23 -7.18 17.26
C ASN A 29 -11.78 -5.96 16.51
N ALA A 30 -11.99 -6.11 15.20
CA ALA A 30 -12.37 -5.02 14.31
C ALA A 30 -13.76 -4.44 14.71
N LYS A 31 -13.80 -3.13 14.88
CA LYS A 31 -15.03 -2.39 15.24
C LYS A 31 -15.30 -1.30 14.22
N THR A 32 -16.51 -1.30 13.64
CA THR A 32 -17.01 -0.13 12.92
C THR A 32 -17.47 0.89 13.94
N VAL A 33 -16.72 1.99 14.05
CA VAL A 33 -17.00 3.05 15.05
C VAL A 33 -17.94 4.13 14.54
N LYS A 34 -18.01 4.31 13.21
CA LYS A 34 -18.88 5.30 12.57
C LYS A 34 -19.22 4.84 11.15
N THR A 35 -20.43 5.14 10.69
CA THR A 35 -20.86 4.92 9.31
C THR A 35 -21.44 6.21 8.74
N ILE A 36 -21.02 6.60 7.53
CA ILE A 36 -21.44 7.81 6.85
C ILE A 36 -22.00 7.44 5.48
N ASP A 37 -23.23 7.84 5.20
CA ASP A 37 -23.86 7.67 3.87
C ASP A 37 -23.57 8.92 3.03
N LYS A 38 -22.90 8.74 1.89
CA LYS A 38 -22.58 9.77 0.89
C LYS A 38 -23.47 9.64 -0.37
N GLY A 39 -24.57 8.91 -0.29
CA GLY A 39 -25.50 8.73 -1.41
C GLY A 39 -25.00 7.69 -2.42
N SER A 40 -23.95 7.94 -3.15
CA SER A 40 -23.37 7.01 -4.13
C SER A 40 -22.46 5.94 -3.51
N TYR A 41 -22.01 6.13 -2.29
CA TYR A 41 -21.21 5.19 -1.49
C TYR A 41 -21.44 5.42 0.00
N ARG A 42 -20.98 4.51 0.84
CA ARG A 42 -20.88 4.72 2.29
C ARG A 42 -19.44 4.53 2.76
N ILE A 43 -19.10 5.18 3.86
CA ILE A 43 -17.82 5.04 4.55
C ILE A 43 -18.09 4.34 5.88
N GLU A 44 -17.40 3.26 6.16
CA GLU A 44 -17.36 2.63 7.48
C GLU A 44 -15.97 2.91 8.08
N HIS A 45 -15.91 3.74 9.14
CA HIS A 45 -14.68 3.91 9.91
C HIS A 45 -14.47 2.71 10.80
N VAL A 46 -13.28 2.11 10.72
CA VAL A 46 -12.96 0.87 11.38
C VAL A 46 -11.66 1.01 12.17
N ILE A 47 -11.67 0.51 13.39
CA ILE A 47 -10.46 0.30 14.18
C ILE A 47 -10.29 -1.20 14.32
N TYR A 48 -9.10 -1.71 14.00
CA TYR A 48 -8.76 -3.11 14.22
C TYR A 48 -7.41 -3.24 14.92
N GLU A 49 -7.20 -4.38 15.60
CA GLU A 49 -5.90 -4.71 16.21
C GLU A 49 -5.07 -5.56 15.23
N SER A 50 -3.93 -5.03 14.81
CA SER A 50 -2.97 -5.84 14.04
C SER A 50 -2.18 -6.78 14.95
N GLN A 51 -1.92 -6.35 16.18
CA GLN A 51 -1.39 -7.11 17.31
C GLN A 51 -2.17 -6.69 18.57
N PRO A 52 -2.14 -7.46 19.65
CA PRO A 52 -2.80 -7.07 20.89
C PRO A 52 -2.37 -5.67 21.37
N GLY A 53 -3.33 -4.75 21.48
CA GLY A 53 -3.09 -3.36 21.87
C GLY A 53 -2.47 -2.47 20.80
N PHE A 54 -2.25 -2.96 19.59
CA PHE A 54 -1.71 -2.19 18.47
C PHE A 54 -2.81 -1.89 17.45
N TYR A 55 -3.42 -0.72 17.61
CA TYR A 55 -4.63 -0.33 16.88
C TYR A 55 -4.31 0.34 15.55
N VAL A 56 -5.13 0.03 14.54
CA VAL A 56 -5.05 0.60 13.19
C VAL A 56 -6.35 1.32 12.88
N THR A 57 -6.26 2.62 12.64
CA THR A 57 -7.37 3.44 12.15
C THR A 57 -7.49 3.31 10.65
N SER A 58 -8.72 3.11 10.18
CA SER A 58 -9.00 2.78 8.78
C SER A 58 -10.40 3.20 8.35
N SER A 59 -10.63 3.19 7.05
CA SER A 59 -11.95 3.38 6.45
C SER A 59 -12.19 2.40 5.32
N LEU A 60 -13.38 1.80 5.33
CA LEU A 60 -13.89 0.99 4.23
C LEU A 60 -14.91 1.81 3.44
N PHE A 61 -14.59 2.08 2.19
CA PHE A 61 -15.45 2.78 1.25
C PHE A 61 -16.19 1.76 0.41
N ILE A 62 -17.52 1.77 0.46
CA ILE A 62 -18.35 0.75 -0.18
C ILE A 62 -19.30 1.40 -1.18
N PRO A 63 -19.20 1.08 -2.48
CA PRO A 63 -20.14 1.58 -3.49
C PRO A 63 -21.59 1.25 -3.16
N ARG A 64 -22.52 2.16 -3.48
CA ARG A 64 -23.96 1.90 -3.31
C ARG A 64 -24.39 0.68 -4.14
N GLY A 65 -25.26 -0.13 -3.58
CA GLY A 65 -25.77 -1.34 -4.24
C GLY A 65 -24.87 -2.57 -4.09
N THR A 66 -23.70 -2.45 -3.48
CA THR A 66 -22.86 -3.61 -3.15
C THR A 66 -23.61 -4.59 -2.24
N LYS A 67 -23.68 -5.85 -2.65
CA LYS A 67 -24.41 -6.92 -1.95
C LYS A 67 -23.47 -7.73 -1.04
N LYS A 68 -24.03 -8.30 0.02
CA LYS A 68 -23.31 -9.21 0.93
C LYS A 68 -23.30 -10.66 0.39
N ASN A 69 -22.75 -10.84 -0.80
CA ASN A 69 -22.73 -12.12 -1.51
C ASN A 69 -21.31 -12.52 -1.98
N ARG A 70 -20.26 -11.91 -1.38
CA ARG A 70 -18.84 -12.16 -1.68
C ARG A 70 -18.50 -12.01 -3.17
N ASN A 71 -19.01 -10.98 -3.82
CA ASN A 71 -18.83 -10.78 -5.26
C ASN A 71 -18.28 -9.38 -5.63
N ALA A 72 -17.92 -8.54 -4.68
CA ALA A 72 -17.31 -7.24 -4.99
C ALA A 72 -15.79 -7.31 -4.95
N PRO A 73 -15.08 -6.84 -5.99
CA PRO A 73 -13.63 -6.72 -5.92
C PRO A 73 -13.25 -5.62 -4.94
N ALA A 74 -12.14 -5.81 -4.22
CA ALA A 74 -11.64 -4.85 -3.26
C ALA A 74 -10.22 -4.40 -3.58
N ILE A 75 -9.90 -3.16 -3.20
CA ILE A 75 -8.56 -2.59 -3.32
C ILE A 75 -8.13 -2.04 -1.97
N ILE A 76 -6.95 -2.46 -1.52
CA ILE A 76 -6.26 -1.82 -0.40
C ILE A 76 -5.51 -0.62 -0.96
N TYR A 77 -5.79 0.57 -0.41
CA TYR A 77 -5.09 1.79 -0.76
C TYR A 77 -4.12 2.17 0.35
N CYS A 78 -2.84 2.16 0.06
CA CYS A 78 -1.77 2.57 0.97
C CYS A 78 -1.42 4.05 0.71
N SER A 79 -1.49 4.88 1.74
CA SER A 79 -1.08 6.28 1.63
C SER A 79 0.43 6.45 1.69
N GLY A 80 0.96 7.41 0.93
CA GLY A 80 2.32 7.89 1.12
C GLY A 80 2.40 8.83 2.34
N HIS A 81 3.56 9.46 2.52
CA HIS A 81 3.80 10.36 3.63
C HIS A 81 2.85 11.56 3.61
N SER A 82 2.03 11.66 4.64
CA SER A 82 1.10 12.77 4.89
C SER A 82 0.76 12.86 6.36
N GLU A 83 0.64 14.06 6.88
CA GLU A 83 0.17 14.29 8.26
C GLU A 83 -1.27 13.79 8.44
N GLU A 84 -2.10 13.89 7.38
CA GLU A 84 -3.49 13.41 7.40
C GLU A 84 -3.64 11.91 7.10
N GLY A 85 -2.53 11.19 6.86
CA GLY A 85 -2.57 9.79 6.45
C GLY A 85 -3.33 9.62 5.12
N TYR A 86 -4.19 8.59 5.02
CA TYR A 86 -5.00 8.34 3.81
C TYR A 86 -6.07 9.41 3.55
N ARG A 87 -6.35 10.30 4.52
CA ARG A 87 -7.35 11.38 4.43
C ARG A 87 -6.85 12.57 3.62
N SER A 88 -5.57 12.63 3.29
CA SER A 88 -5.04 13.68 2.42
C SER A 88 -5.84 13.78 1.12
N PRO A 89 -6.18 15.00 0.65
CA PRO A 89 -6.99 15.23 -0.54
C PRO A 89 -6.51 14.47 -1.78
N VAL A 90 -5.19 14.35 -1.95
CA VAL A 90 -4.60 13.65 -3.11
C VAL A 90 -4.87 12.15 -3.08
N TYR A 91 -4.95 11.54 -1.90
CA TYR A 91 -5.25 10.12 -1.74
C TYR A 91 -6.75 9.85 -1.79
N LEU A 92 -7.55 10.70 -1.13
CA LEU A 92 -9.02 10.59 -1.19
C LEU A 92 -9.54 10.71 -2.61
N HIS A 93 -8.94 11.56 -3.45
CA HIS A 93 -9.31 11.65 -4.87
C HIS A 93 -9.17 10.29 -5.58
N VAL A 94 -8.07 9.59 -5.38
CA VAL A 94 -7.84 8.26 -5.98
C VAL A 94 -8.80 7.21 -5.40
N ILE A 95 -8.96 7.20 -4.08
CA ILE A 95 -9.87 6.30 -3.37
C ILE A 95 -11.30 6.46 -3.93
N LEU A 96 -11.81 7.68 -4.02
CA LEU A 96 -13.16 7.96 -4.50
C LEU A 96 -13.35 7.62 -5.99
N ASN A 97 -12.30 7.81 -6.81
CA ASN A 97 -12.32 7.34 -8.19
C ASN A 97 -12.43 5.82 -8.28
N LEU A 98 -11.69 5.07 -7.47
CA LEU A 98 -11.81 3.61 -7.42
C LEU A 98 -13.21 3.18 -6.95
N VAL A 99 -13.76 3.85 -5.93
CA VAL A 99 -15.13 3.61 -5.43
C VAL A 99 -16.17 3.88 -6.51
N SER A 100 -16.07 4.99 -7.25
CA SER A 100 -16.97 5.32 -8.35
C SER A 100 -16.95 4.27 -9.47
N LYS A 101 -15.87 3.54 -9.57
CA LYS A 101 -15.68 2.44 -10.52
C LYS A 101 -16.18 1.08 -9.99
N GLY A 102 -16.81 1.06 -8.81
CA GLY A 102 -17.43 -0.12 -8.23
C GLY A 102 -16.48 -1.01 -7.40
N PHE A 103 -15.28 -0.54 -7.09
CA PHE A 103 -14.39 -1.23 -6.16
C PHE A 103 -14.75 -0.88 -4.71
N ILE A 104 -14.76 -1.86 -3.83
CA ILE A 104 -14.63 -1.59 -2.38
C ILE A 104 -13.19 -1.12 -2.16
N VAL A 105 -13.00 -0.02 -1.43
CA VAL A 105 -11.64 0.46 -1.12
C VAL A 105 -11.44 0.46 0.39
N PHE A 106 -10.37 -0.18 0.84
CA PHE A 106 -9.95 -0.15 2.22
C PHE A 106 -8.66 0.65 2.35
N ALA A 107 -8.70 1.71 3.13
CA ALA A 107 -7.55 2.56 3.40
C ALA A 107 -7.30 2.64 4.91
N PHE A 108 -6.05 2.62 5.32
CA PHE A 108 -5.66 2.69 6.72
C PHE A 108 -4.50 3.67 6.93
N ASP A 109 -4.39 4.20 8.14
CA ASP A 109 -3.23 5.02 8.51
C ASP A 109 -2.02 4.11 8.75
N PRO A 110 -0.90 4.38 8.08
CA PRO A 110 0.37 3.77 8.45
C PRO A 110 0.76 4.19 9.88
N VAL A 111 1.52 3.36 10.58
CA VAL A 111 2.11 3.77 11.85
C VAL A 111 2.92 5.06 11.67
N GLY A 112 2.77 6.02 12.57
CA GLY A 112 3.43 7.33 12.49
C GLY A 112 2.75 8.35 11.58
N GLN A 113 1.52 8.06 11.09
CA GLN A 113 0.76 9.00 10.25
C GLN A 113 -0.72 9.04 10.64
N GLY A 114 -1.37 10.14 10.28
CA GLY A 114 -2.80 10.31 10.53
C GLY A 114 -3.12 10.25 12.02
N GLU A 115 -4.02 9.34 12.39
CA GLU A 115 -4.42 9.15 13.79
C GLU A 115 -3.53 8.17 14.58
N ARG A 116 -2.33 7.85 14.06
CA ARG A 116 -1.40 6.85 14.63
C ARG A 116 0.00 7.40 14.87
N LEU A 117 0.10 8.64 15.39
CA LEU A 117 1.39 9.22 15.76
C LEU A 117 1.99 8.51 16.97
N GLU A 118 3.24 8.06 16.84
CA GLU A 118 4.00 7.42 17.94
C GLU A 118 4.51 8.45 18.95
N TYR A 119 4.79 9.67 18.49
CA TYR A 119 5.32 10.76 19.30
C TYR A 119 4.32 11.92 19.44
N PHE A 120 3.03 11.56 19.55
CA PHE A 120 1.97 12.56 19.67
C PHE A 120 2.14 13.45 20.91
N ASP A 121 1.98 14.75 20.73
CA ASP A 121 1.96 15.75 21.79
C ASP A 121 0.53 16.32 21.92
N PRO A 122 -0.18 15.98 23.00
CA PRO A 122 -1.54 16.47 23.19
C PRO A 122 -1.65 17.98 23.45
N GLU A 123 -0.54 18.64 23.86
CA GLU A 123 -0.53 20.11 24.06
C GLU A 123 -0.51 20.85 22.74
N THR A 124 0.20 20.33 21.73
CA THR A 124 0.34 20.96 20.42
C THR A 124 -0.54 20.33 19.34
N GLY A 125 -1.09 19.14 19.58
CA GLY A 125 -1.82 18.34 18.61
C GLY A 125 -0.96 17.81 17.47
N LYS A 126 0.36 17.75 17.64
CA LYS A 126 1.32 17.36 16.59
C LYS A 126 2.32 16.32 17.10
N SER A 127 3.10 15.78 16.18
CA SER A 127 4.22 14.92 16.54
C SER A 127 5.40 15.72 17.12
N ARG A 128 5.97 15.25 18.22
CA ARG A 128 7.24 15.76 18.77
C ARG A 128 8.45 15.39 17.91
N ALA A 129 8.36 14.33 17.12
CA ALA A 129 9.40 13.93 16.18
C ALA A 129 9.43 14.83 14.93
N GLY A 130 8.31 15.44 14.59
CA GLY A 130 8.12 16.24 13.38
C GLY A 130 7.23 15.53 12.35
N GLY A 131 7.52 15.68 11.05
CA GLY A 131 6.69 15.08 9.99
C GLY A 131 6.80 13.54 9.88
N PRO A 132 5.99 12.93 8.99
CA PRO A 132 5.86 11.46 8.88
C PRO A 132 7.18 10.71 8.72
N THR A 133 8.12 11.20 7.92
CA THR A 133 9.42 10.55 7.74
C THR A 133 10.24 10.46 9.03
N ARG A 134 10.09 11.43 9.93
CA ARG A 134 10.72 11.37 11.26
C ARG A 134 9.98 10.45 12.21
N GLU A 135 8.65 10.43 12.13
CA GLU A 135 7.80 9.45 12.84
C GLU A 135 8.15 8.00 12.47
N HIS A 136 8.65 7.75 11.25
CA HIS A 136 9.16 6.44 10.85
C HIS A 136 10.61 6.22 11.29
N SER A 137 11.47 7.22 11.18
CA SER A 137 12.91 7.07 11.42
C SER A 137 13.25 6.91 12.91
N TYR A 138 12.54 7.59 13.80
CA TYR A 138 12.78 7.48 15.25
C TYR A 138 12.44 6.08 15.79
N PRO A 139 11.23 5.54 15.63
CA PRO A 139 10.97 4.16 16.05
C PRO A 139 11.71 3.14 15.18
N GLY A 140 12.03 3.48 13.93
CA GLY A 140 12.88 2.66 13.06
C GLY A 140 14.27 2.42 13.63
N ALA A 141 14.87 3.41 14.27
CA ALA A 141 16.14 3.24 14.98
C ALA A 141 16.01 2.27 16.18
N GLN A 142 14.89 2.34 16.89
CA GLN A 142 14.60 1.42 18.00
C GLN A 142 14.34 -0.01 17.48
N ALA A 143 13.62 -0.14 16.38
CA ALA A 143 13.39 -1.43 15.71
C ALA A 143 14.72 -2.06 15.28
N LEU A 144 15.62 -1.27 14.68
CA LEU A 144 16.94 -1.74 14.26
C LEU A 144 17.78 -2.28 15.43
N ILE A 145 17.82 -1.56 16.54
CA ILE A 145 18.55 -1.98 17.75
C ILE A 145 17.97 -3.28 18.32
N SER A 146 16.66 -3.49 18.20
CA SER A 146 15.99 -4.71 18.64
C SER A 146 16.08 -5.87 17.61
N GLY A 147 16.85 -5.70 16.54
CA GLY A 147 16.99 -6.69 15.47
C GLY A 147 15.79 -6.79 14.55
N ARG A 148 14.99 -5.73 14.45
CA ARG A 148 13.79 -5.65 13.61
C ARG A 148 13.86 -4.49 12.62
N SER A 149 12.81 -4.27 11.88
CA SER A 149 12.69 -3.17 10.93
C SER A 149 11.33 -2.49 11.11
N GLN A 150 11.28 -1.18 10.88
CA GLN A 150 10.02 -0.43 10.86
C GLN A 150 9.05 -1.00 9.82
N ALA A 151 9.56 -1.47 8.69
CA ALA A 151 8.78 -2.11 7.65
C ALA A 151 7.98 -3.32 8.14
N LEU A 152 8.49 -4.08 9.11
CA LEU A 152 7.77 -5.22 9.70
C LEU A 152 6.37 -4.84 10.17
N TYR A 153 6.25 -3.76 10.91
CA TYR A 153 4.97 -3.32 11.48
C TYR A 153 4.01 -2.86 10.39
N MET A 154 4.51 -2.13 9.38
CA MET A 154 3.69 -1.65 8.27
C MET A 154 3.24 -2.78 7.35
N ILE A 155 4.11 -3.75 7.08
CA ILE A 155 3.75 -4.95 6.31
C ILE A 155 2.71 -5.76 7.08
N TRP A 156 2.90 -5.93 8.38
CA TRP A 156 1.98 -6.70 9.22
C TRP A 156 0.61 -6.05 9.28
N ASP A 157 0.52 -4.74 9.48
CA ASP A 157 -0.75 -4.00 9.43
C ASP A 157 -1.49 -4.23 8.11
N GLY A 158 -0.76 -4.24 6.98
CA GLY A 158 -1.32 -4.54 5.67
C GLY A 158 -1.79 -5.99 5.51
N ILE A 159 -1.04 -6.97 6.01
CA ILE A 159 -1.46 -8.38 6.03
C ILE A 159 -2.75 -8.53 6.85
N ARG A 160 -2.86 -7.84 7.98
CA ARG A 160 -4.06 -7.83 8.81
C ARG A 160 -5.24 -7.09 8.15
N ALA A 161 -4.97 -6.08 7.33
CA ALA A 161 -5.98 -5.46 6.48
C ALA A 161 -6.55 -6.45 5.44
N VAL A 162 -5.70 -7.31 4.86
CA VAL A 162 -6.17 -8.41 3.99
C VAL A 162 -7.06 -9.38 4.79
N ASP A 163 -6.67 -9.76 6.01
CA ASP A 163 -7.49 -10.62 6.88
C ASP A 163 -8.88 -9.98 7.11
N TYR A 164 -8.94 -8.68 7.40
CA TYR A 164 -10.20 -7.95 7.56
C TYR A 164 -11.09 -8.02 6.31
N LEU A 165 -10.50 -7.81 5.12
CA LEU A 165 -11.26 -7.90 3.88
C LEU A 165 -11.78 -9.32 3.62
N TYR A 166 -11.03 -10.35 4.00
CA TYR A 166 -11.46 -11.75 3.91
C TYR A 166 -12.66 -12.09 4.78
N GLU A 167 -12.86 -11.39 5.90
CA GLU A 167 -14.02 -11.55 6.78
C GLU A 167 -15.27 -10.84 6.26
N ARG A 168 -15.12 -9.87 5.35
CA ARG A 168 -16.24 -9.08 4.82
C ARG A 168 -17.10 -9.90 3.86
N LYS A 169 -18.41 -9.88 4.12
CA LYS A 169 -19.39 -10.61 3.29
C LYS A 169 -19.64 -9.98 1.92
N GLU A 170 -19.25 -8.75 1.73
CA GLU A 170 -19.32 -8.03 0.45
C GLU A 170 -18.16 -8.39 -0.49
N VAL A 171 -16.99 -8.64 0.06
CA VAL A 171 -15.73 -8.78 -0.67
C VAL A 171 -15.58 -10.18 -1.28
N ASP A 172 -15.18 -10.23 -2.54
CA ASP A 172 -14.68 -11.44 -3.18
C ASP A 172 -13.19 -11.61 -2.81
N PRO A 173 -12.84 -12.61 -2.00
CA PRO A 173 -11.47 -12.81 -1.53
C PRO A 173 -10.48 -13.13 -2.65
N GLU A 174 -10.94 -13.64 -3.80
CA GLU A 174 -10.10 -13.94 -4.95
C GLU A 174 -9.81 -12.71 -5.82
N ARG A 175 -10.43 -11.57 -5.54
CA ARG A 175 -10.31 -10.33 -6.31
C ARG A 175 -9.89 -9.14 -5.46
N ILE A 176 -8.78 -9.29 -4.73
CA ILE A 176 -8.17 -8.23 -3.93
C ILE A 176 -6.98 -7.65 -4.67
N GLY A 177 -6.97 -6.34 -4.84
CA GLY A 177 -5.83 -5.56 -5.34
C GLY A 177 -5.22 -4.68 -4.27
N ILE A 178 -4.04 -4.13 -4.58
CA ILE A 178 -3.35 -3.17 -3.72
C ILE A 178 -2.65 -2.10 -4.56
N THR A 179 -2.69 -0.87 -4.08
CA THR A 179 -1.98 0.27 -4.70
C THR A 179 -1.66 1.33 -3.66
N GLY A 180 -0.82 2.27 -4.04
CA GLY A 180 -0.47 3.44 -3.28
C GLY A 180 0.72 4.16 -3.87
N ARG A 181 0.89 5.45 -3.53
CA ARG A 181 1.93 6.31 -4.07
C ARG A 181 3.01 6.60 -3.04
N SER A 182 4.29 6.71 -3.49
CA SER A 182 5.43 7.08 -2.64
C SER A 182 5.62 6.05 -1.51
N GLY A 183 5.62 6.44 -0.24
CA GLY A 183 5.57 5.49 0.88
C GLY A 183 4.42 4.49 0.79
N GLY A 184 3.29 4.87 0.18
CA GLY A 184 2.21 3.94 -0.16
C GLY A 184 2.58 2.98 -1.30
N GLY A 185 3.41 3.42 -2.24
CA GLY A 185 4.03 2.56 -3.25
C GLY A 185 4.95 1.52 -2.62
N THR A 186 5.75 1.94 -1.63
CA THR A 186 6.56 1.06 -0.79
C THR A 186 5.70 0.00 -0.11
N GLN A 187 4.68 0.43 0.63
CA GLN A 187 3.78 -0.48 1.34
C GLN A 187 3.07 -1.45 0.39
N SER A 188 2.56 -0.97 -0.75
CA SER A 188 1.87 -1.82 -1.72
C SER A 188 2.80 -2.86 -2.36
N ALA A 189 4.05 -2.49 -2.65
CA ALA A 189 5.06 -3.42 -3.13
C ALA A 189 5.39 -4.48 -2.06
N TYR A 190 5.66 -4.05 -0.84
CA TYR A 190 6.01 -4.95 0.26
C TYR A 190 4.85 -5.88 0.64
N ILE A 191 3.68 -5.34 0.96
CA ILE A 191 2.53 -6.14 1.39
C ILE A 191 2.17 -7.19 0.32
N SER A 192 2.19 -6.82 -0.96
CA SER A 192 1.91 -7.76 -2.04
C SER A 192 3.00 -8.80 -2.28
N ALA A 193 4.23 -8.54 -1.86
CA ALA A 193 5.32 -9.52 -1.90
C ALA A 193 5.20 -10.55 -0.78
N PHE A 194 4.63 -10.16 0.37
CA PHE A 194 4.48 -11.05 1.54
C PHE A 194 3.11 -11.72 1.64
N ASP A 195 2.06 -11.14 1.04
CA ASP A 195 0.70 -11.71 1.10
C ASP A 195 0.23 -12.21 -0.27
N ASN A 196 0.26 -13.53 -0.42
CA ASN A 196 -0.11 -14.25 -1.65
C ASN A 196 -1.61 -14.14 -2.01
N ARG A 197 -2.47 -13.65 -1.10
CA ARG A 197 -3.90 -13.44 -1.35
C ARG A 197 -4.16 -12.20 -2.21
N ILE A 198 -3.20 -11.30 -2.33
CA ILE A 198 -3.31 -10.12 -3.21
C ILE A 198 -3.11 -10.55 -4.66
N LEU A 199 -4.17 -10.45 -5.46
CA LEU A 199 -4.15 -10.84 -6.86
C LEU A 199 -3.37 -9.85 -7.72
N ALA A 200 -3.67 -8.54 -7.63
CA ALA A 200 -3.11 -7.51 -8.49
C ALA A 200 -2.47 -6.38 -7.67
N ALA A 201 -1.26 -5.95 -8.04
CA ALA A 201 -0.54 -4.88 -7.35
C ALA A 201 -0.11 -3.77 -8.30
N ALA A 202 -0.27 -2.52 -7.87
CA ALA A 202 0.08 -1.34 -8.65
C ALA A 202 0.85 -0.31 -7.80
N PRO A 203 2.12 -0.57 -7.42
CA PRO A 203 2.95 0.41 -6.72
C PRO A 203 3.24 1.62 -7.61
N GLU A 204 2.99 2.83 -7.06
CA GLU A 204 3.18 4.10 -7.75
C GLU A 204 4.32 4.89 -7.12
N ASN A 205 5.24 5.39 -7.97
CA ASN A 205 6.34 6.27 -7.62
C ASN A 205 7.19 5.78 -6.43
N TYR A 206 7.66 4.53 -6.54
CA TYR A 206 8.56 3.91 -5.58
C TYR A 206 9.58 2.98 -6.25
N ILE A 207 9.12 2.07 -7.13
CA ILE A 207 9.98 1.04 -7.71
C ILE A 207 11.01 1.69 -8.66
N THR A 208 12.28 1.52 -8.31
CA THR A 208 13.47 1.86 -9.08
C THR A 208 14.49 0.73 -8.90
N ASN A 209 15.77 1.00 -8.62
CA ASN A 209 16.72 0.08 -8.02
C ASN A 209 17.65 0.82 -7.05
N TYR A 210 18.24 0.10 -6.13
CA TYR A 210 19.11 0.71 -5.11
C TYR A 210 20.35 1.33 -5.70
N THR A 211 20.91 0.80 -6.79
CA THR A 211 22.08 1.40 -7.45
C THR A 211 21.80 2.85 -7.84
N ARG A 212 20.66 3.10 -8.49
CA ARG A 212 20.28 4.45 -8.92
C ARG A 212 19.79 5.31 -7.76
N LEU A 213 19.05 4.72 -6.82
CA LEU A 213 18.55 5.43 -5.66
C LEU A 213 19.68 5.98 -4.79
N LEU A 214 20.70 5.15 -4.48
CA LEU A 214 21.83 5.57 -3.66
C LEU A 214 22.77 6.55 -4.37
N GLN A 215 22.79 6.55 -5.71
CA GLN A 215 23.52 7.52 -6.51
C GLN A 215 22.81 8.88 -6.64
N SER A 216 21.52 8.96 -6.34
CA SER A 216 20.70 10.17 -6.47
C SER A 216 20.38 10.79 -5.11
N ILE A 217 19.29 10.38 -4.48
CA ILE A 217 18.79 10.97 -3.24
C ILE A 217 19.21 10.21 -1.97
N GLY A 218 19.85 9.06 -2.13
CA GLY A 218 20.25 8.20 -1.02
C GLY A 218 19.12 7.35 -0.44
N PRO A 219 19.37 6.66 0.68
CA PRO A 219 18.38 5.84 1.36
C PRO A 219 17.25 6.73 1.91
N GLN A 220 16.03 6.18 1.86
CA GLN A 220 14.84 6.84 2.37
C GLN A 220 14.69 6.65 3.89
N ASP A 221 13.53 6.94 4.44
CA ASP A 221 13.22 6.70 5.85
C ASP A 221 13.10 5.20 6.19
N ALA A 222 12.94 4.88 7.47
CA ALA A 222 13.23 3.56 8.00
C ALA A 222 12.36 2.43 7.43
N GLU A 223 11.10 2.69 7.08
CA GLU A 223 10.21 1.66 6.52
C GLU A 223 10.60 1.26 5.09
N GLN A 224 11.36 2.08 4.40
CA GLN A 224 11.81 1.80 3.03
C GLN A 224 13.16 1.05 3.00
N ASN A 225 13.76 0.83 4.16
CA ASN A 225 15.07 0.21 4.30
C ASN A 225 14.97 -1.10 5.11
N LEU A 226 14.67 -2.20 4.42
CA LEU A 226 14.74 -3.52 5.02
C LEU A 226 16.19 -3.87 5.38
N SER A 227 16.41 -4.25 6.63
CA SER A 227 17.75 -4.58 7.12
C SER A 227 18.42 -5.67 6.29
N ASN A 228 19.66 -5.43 5.87
CA ASN A 228 20.47 -6.35 5.07
C ASN A 228 19.93 -6.68 3.66
N LEU A 229 18.93 -6.01 3.12
CA LEU A 229 18.33 -6.35 1.83
C LEU A 229 19.38 -6.42 0.72
N ILE A 230 20.17 -5.37 0.54
CA ILE A 230 21.25 -5.32 -0.48
C ILE A 230 22.35 -6.35 -0.18
N ALA A 231 22.73 -6.50 1.08
CA ALA A 231 23.77 -7.46 1.49
C ALA A 231 23.36 -8.92 1.22
N LYS A 232 22.07 -9.20 1.20
CA LYS A 232 21.49 -10.52 0.86
C LYS A 232 21.22 -10.67 -0.65
N GLY A 233 21.60 -9.69 -1.47
CA GLY A 233 21.47 -9.73 -2.93
C GLY A 233 20.06 -9.49 -3.44
N LEU A 234 19.23 -8.75 -2.69
CA LEU A 234 17.90 -8.33 -3.12
C LEU A 234 17.88 -6.84 -3.47
N ASP A 235 16.94 -6.46 -4.34
CA ASP A 235 16.70 -5.10 -4.80
C ASP A 235 15.20 -4.89 -5.06
N HIS A 236 14.81 -3.69 -5.48
CA HIS A 236 13.41 -3.33 -5.76
C HIS A 236 12.70 -4.28 -6.74
N PRO A 237 13.31 -4.77 -7.85
CA PRO A 237 12.66 -5.73 -8.73
C PRO A 237 12.21 -7.01 -8.01
N ASP A 238 12.90 -7.43 -6.96
CA ASP A 238 12.58 -8.67 -6.25
C ASP A 238 11.19 -8.66 -5.60
N PHE A 239 10.66 -7.49 -5.19
CA PHE A 239 9.28 -7.37 -4.70
C PHE A 239 8.23 -7.68 -5.77
N LEU A 240 8.55 -7.48 -7.05
CA LEU A 240 7.69 -7.82 -8.18
C LEU A 240 7.95 -9.24 -8.68
N ILE A 241 9.20 -9.70 -8.63
CA ILE A 241 9.62 -11.02 -9.06
C ILE A 241 9.03 -12.12 -8.19
N VAL A 242 9.05 -11.94 -6.86
CA VAL A 242 8.58 -12.96 -5.91
C VAL A 242 7.10 -13.31 -6.12
N ARG A 243 6.30 -12.36 -6.59
CA ARG A 243 4.86 -12.55 -6.83
C ARG A 243 4.50 -12.95 -8.27
N ALA A 244 5.48 -12.99 -9.19
CA ALA A 244 5.21 -13.38 -10.57
C ALA A 244 4.71 -14.83 -10.66
N PRO A 245 3.72 -15.14 -11.54
CA PRO A 245 3.19 -14.32 -12.62
C PRO A 245 1.92 -13.51 -12.28
N LYS A 246 1.64 -13.24 -10.99
CA LYS A 246 0.48 -12.41 -10.62
C LYS A 246 0.57 -11.01 -11.23
N PRO A 247 -0.58 -10.42 -11.62
CA PRO A 247 -0.57 -9.11 -12.26
C PRO A 247 0.13 -8.02 -11.46
N ALA A 248 1.02 -7.27 -12.11
CA ALA A 248 1.70 -6.12 -11.53
C ALA A 248 1.78 -4.96 -12.54
N LEU A 249 1.51 -3.75 -12.06
CA LEU A 249 1.69 -2.50 -12.79
C LEU A 249 2.68 -1.62 -12.03
N MET A 250 3.83 -1.35 -12.61
CA MET A 250 4.78 -0.37 -12.09
C MET A 250 4.41 1.02 -12.63
N ILE A 251 4.11 1.96 -11.74
CA ILE A 251 3.68 3.31 -12.10
C ILE A 251 4.80 4.29 -11.78
N THR A 252 5.23 5.07 -12.76
CA THR A 252 6.39 5.97 -12.66
C THR A 252 6.11 7.33 -13.27
N THR A 253 6.91 8.32 -12.88
CA THR A 253 7.02 9.63 -13.52
C THR A 253 8.46 9.91 -13.91
N SER A 254 8.68 10.68 -14.98
CA SER A 254 10.01 10.86 -15.59
C SER A 254 10.97 11.69 -14.74
N GLU A 255 10.43 12.66 -13.97
CA GLU A 255 11.20 13.60 -13.14
C GLU A 255 11.06 13.32 -11.64
N ASP A 256 10.83 12.04 -11.28
CA ASP A 256 10.69 11.60 -9.90
C ASP A 256 12.03 11.59 -9.15
N MET A 257 11.97 11.75 -7.84
CA MET A 257 13.11 11.47 -6.95
C MET A 257 13.54 9.99 -7.01
N PHE A 258 12.61 9.08 -7.27
CA PHE A 258 12.90 7.68 -7.58
C PHE A 258 13.31 7.55 -9.05
N SER A 259 14.60 7.41 -9.29
CA SER A 259 15.21 7.46 -10.63
C SER A 259 14.45 6.67 -11.69
N ILE A 260 14.02 7.36 -12.74
CA ILE A 260 13.38 6.74 -13.90
C ILE A 260 14.30 5.75 -14.61
N GLN A 261 15.61 6.00 -14.64
CA GLN A 261 16.57 5.08 -15.23
C GLN A 261 16.58 3.74 -14.48
N GLY A 262 16.58 3.78 -13.14
CA GLY A 262 16.46 2.57 -12.32
C GLY A 262 15.14 1.85 -12.54
N ALA A 263 14.04 2.60 -12.71
CA ALA A 263 12.75 2.02 -13.04
C ALA A 263 12.75 1.31 -14.40
N MET A 264 13.40 1.88 -15.42
CA MET A 264 13.53 1.25 -16.74
C MET A 264 14.41 -0.02 -16.70
N GLU A 265 15.48 0.00 -15.91
CA GLU A 265 16.33 -1.18 -15.69
C GLU A 265 15.55 -2.29 -15.00
N THR A 266 14.78 -1.96 -13.97
CA THR A 266 13.87 -2.88 -13.26
C THR A 266 12.75 -3.41 -14.17
N GLU A 267 12.13 -2.56 -14.98
CA GLU A 267 11.13 -3.00 -15.96
C GLU A 267 11.67 -4.09 -16.89
N LYS A 268 12.90 -3.90 -17.39
CA LYS A 268 13.53 -4.88 -18.28
C LYS A 268 13.70 -6.23 -17.57
N GLU A 269 14.27 -6.23 -16.36
CA GLU A 269 14.50 -7.44 -15.58
C GLU A 269 13.20 -8.18 -15.27
N VAL A 270 12.21 -7.48 -14.71
CA VAL A 270 10.91 -8.07 -14.34
C VAL A 270 10.17 -8.59 -15.57
N SER A 271 10.19 -7.85 -16.69
CA SER A 271 9.55 -8.28 -17.95
C SER A 271 10.12 -9.59 -18.49
N GLU A 272 11.44 -9.80 -18.36
CA GLU A 272 12.07 -11.05 -18.80
C GLU A 272 11.56 -12.25 -18.00
N ILE A 273 11.33 -12.08 -16.71
CA ILE A 273 10.81 -13.14 -15.84
C ILE A 273 9.35 -13.46 -16.15
N TYR A 274 8.50 -12.44 -16.28
CA TYR A 274 7.10 -12.64 -16.65
C TYR A 274 6.97 -13.34 -18.04
N ARG A 275 7.86 -12.99 -18.98
CA ARG A 275 7.94 -13.68 -20.27
C ARG A 275 8.39 -15.13 -20.13
N ALA A 276 9.42 -15.38 -19.33
CA ALA A 276 9.92 -16.74 -19.08
C ALA A 276 8.88 -17.65 -18.41
N LEU A 277 8.03 -17.07 -17.56
CA LEU A 277 6.92 -17.76 -16.91
C LEU A 277 5.68 -17.94 -17.81
N GLY A 278 5.70 -17.42 -19.05
CA GLY A 278 4.60 -17.54 -20.00
C GLY A 278 3.47 -16.52 -19.83
N HIS A 279 3.68 -15.50 -19.01
CA HIS A 279 2.66 -14.49 -18.69
C HIS A 279 3.11 -13.04 -18.96
N PRO A 280 3.65 -12.71 -20.16
CA PRO A 280 4.20 -11.37 -20.42
C PRO A 280 3.17 -10.24 -20.29
N GLY A 281 1.88 -10.54 -20.48
CA GLY A 281 0.80 -9.57 -20.37
C GLY A 281 0.36 -9.24 -18.93
N ASN A 282 0.95 -9.90 -17.93
CA ASN A 282 0.63 -9.67 -16.52
C ASN A 282 1.52 -8.62 -15.86
N PHE A 283 2.59 -8.19 -16.52
CA PHE A 283 3.44 -7.11 -16.05
C PHE A 283 3.58 -6.03 -17.10
N ARG A 284 3.53 -4.79 -16.67
CA ARG A 284 3.89 -3.61 -17.47
C ARG A 284 4.29 -2.44 -16.58
N ARG A 285 4.98 -1.48 -17.15
CA ARG A 285 5.18 -0.15 -16.58
C ARG A 285 4.33 0.88 -17.32
N THR A 286 3.85 1.89 -16.60
CA THR A 286 3.28 3.13 -17.16
C THR A 286 4.09 4.31 -16.66
N GLU A 287 4.22 5.33 -17.49
CA GLU A 287 4.99 6.54 -17.20
C GLU A 287 4.25 7.77 -17.67
N ASP A 288 4.37 8.85 -16.90
CA ASP A 288 3.98 10.18 -17.34
C ASP A 288 5.13 11.16 -17.13
N ASP A 289 5.15 12.22 -17.92
CA ASP A 289 6.16 13.28 -17.83
C ASP A 289 5.77 14.28 -16.75
N ALA A 290 6.29 14.03 -15.55
CA ALA A 290 5.97 14.80 -14.35
C ALA A 290 7.00 14.53 -13.24
N GLY A 291 7.00 15.42 -12.23
CA GLY A 291 7.68 15.18 -10.95
C GLY A 291 6.98 14.12 -10.11
N HIS A 292 7.29 14.05 -8.81
CA HIS A 292 6.73 13.08 -7.86
C HIS A 292 5.22 13.29 -7.61
N ALA A 293 4.39 12.85 -8.53
CA ALA A 293 2.94 13.09 -8.52
C ALA A 293 2.13 11.89 -9.04
N SER A 294 0.89 11.76 -8.56
CA SER A 294 -0.11 10.87 -9.15
C SER A 294 -0.82 11.64 -10.26
N THR A 295 -0.41 11.40 -11.51
CA THR A 295 -0.95 12.12 -12.66
C THR A 295 -2.25 11.49 -13.17
N LYS A 296 -3.07 12.25 -13.87
CA LYS A 296 -4.31 11.73 -14.47
C LYS A 296 -4.04 10.52 -15.38
N LYS A 297 -3.03 10.60 -16.25
CA LYS A 297 -2.64 9.50 -17.15
C LYS A 297 -2.29 8.23 -16.38
N ASN A 298 -1.49 8.34 -15.33
CA ASN A 298 -1.08 7.22 -14.50
C ASN A 298 -2.25 6.64 -13.70
N ARG A 299 -3.15 7.47 -13.17
CA ARG A 299 -4.36 7.03 -12.48
C ARG A 299 -5.30 6.26 -13.42
N GLU A 300 -5.55 6.77 -14.63
CA GLU A 300 -6.38 6.09 -15.64
C GLU A 300 -5.78 4.75 -16.07
N ALA A 301 -4.45 4.66 -16.19
CA ALA A 301 -3.75 3.40 -16.44
C ALA A 301 -3.91 2.39 -15.29
N MET A 302 -3.87 2.87 -14.04
CA MET A 302 -4.12 2.06 -12.85
C MET A 302 -5.58 1.56 -12.79
N TYR A 303 -6.55 2.42 -13.08
CA TYR A 303 -7.96 2.01 -13.12
C TYR A 303 -8.20 0.94 -14.19
N ALA A 304 -7.63 1.11 -15.38
CA ALA A 304 -7.70 0.12 -16.45
C ALA A 304 -7.06 -1.22 -16.03
N PHE A 305 -5.94 -1.17 -15.33
CA PHE A 305 -5.25 -2.35 -14.83
C PHE A 305 -6.13 -3.13 -13.84
N PHE A 306 -6.69 -2.47 -12.83
CA PHE A 306 -7.56 -3.14 -11.85
C PHE A 306 -8.86 -3.62 -12.47
N ARG A 307 -9.46 -2.87 -13.38
CA ARG A 307 -10.64 -3.31 -14.13
C ARG A 307 -10.42 -4.63 -14.85
N LYS A 308 -9.28 -4.74 -15.53
CA LYS A 308 -8.90 -5.96 -16.26
C LYS A 308 -8.63 -7.12 -15.29
N HIS A 309 -7.74 -6.92 -14.32
CA HIS A 309 -7.20 -8.03 -13.54
C HIS A 309 -8.09 -8.43 -12.34
N LEU A 310 -8.97 -7.55 -11.87
CA LEU A 310 -9.98 -7.88 -10.88
C LEU A 310 -11.37 -8.14 -11.50
N ASN A 311 -11.42 -8.36 -12.81
CA ASN A 311 -12.65 -8.68 -13.55
C ASN A 311 -13.84 -7.76 -13.19
N ASN A 312 -13.63 -6.45 -13.32
CA ASN A 312 -14.63 -5.42 -13.05
C ASN A 312 -14.67 -4.42 -14.22
N PRO A 313 -15.19 -4.81 -15.40
CA PRO A 313 -15.17 -3.99 -16.61
C PRO A 313 -15.96 -2.70 -16.46
N GLY A 314 -15.57 -1.64 -17.18
CA GLY A 314 -16.26 -0.36 -17.20
C GLY A 314 -15.32 0.81 -17.51
N ASP A 315 -15.82 2.02 -17.29
CA ASP A 315 -15.08 3.26 -17.55
C ASP A 315 -13.82 3.40 -16.69
N THR A 316 -12.76 3.91 -17.30
CA THR A 316 -11.43 4.10 -16.68
C THR A 316 -11.03 5.56 -16.55
N SER A 317 -11.90 6.49 -16.94
CA SER A 317 -11.62 7.92 -16.90
C SER A 317 -11.49 8.42 -15.45
N ASP A 318 -10.52 9.28 -15.21
CA ASP A 318 -10.40 9.99 -13.94
C ASP A 318 -11.45 11.11 -13.87
N ILE A 319 -12.27 11.07 -12.84
CA ILE A 319 -13.37 12.02 -12.64
C ILE A 319 -13.07 12.98 -11.50
N VAL A 320 -13.62 14.18 -11.57
CA VAL A 320 -13.61 15.12 -10.44
C VAL A 320 -14.44 14.55 -9.30
N THR A 321 -13.89 14.51 -8.10
CA THR A 321 -14.54 13.99 -6.89
C THR A 321 -14.84 15.11 -5.90
N THR A 322 -15.98 15.03 -5.22
CA THR A 322 -16.27 15.85 -4.04
C THR A 322 -15.73 15.11 -2.82
N LEU A 323 -14.75 15.70 -2.16
CA LEU A 323 -14.14 15.11 -0.98
C LEU A 323 -15.09 15.19 0.21
N PRO A 324 -15.09 14.18 1.11
CA PRO A 324 -15.76 14.28 2.41
C PRO A 324 -15.17 15.42 3.25
N ASP A 325 -15.96 15.91 4.19
CA ASP A 325 -15.48 16.88 5.17
C ASP A 325 -14.38 16.26 6.04
N PRO A 326 -13.26 16.94 6.32
CA PRO A 326 -12.18 16.44 7.17
C PRO A 326 -12.65 15.92 8.54
N ASP A 327 -13.60 16.62 9.19
CA ASP A 327 -14.16 16.22 10.49
C ASP A 327 -14.99 14.92 10.40
N GLU A 328 -15.65 14.71 9.24
CA GLU A 328 -16.34 13.44 9.00
C GLU A 328 -15.37 12.27 8.91
N MET A 329 -14.15 12.52 8.43
CA MET A 329 -13.15 11.50 8.18
C MET A 329 -12.34 11.09 9.42
N MET A 330 -12.54 11.74 10.57
CA MET A 330 -11.93 11.31 11.83
C MET A 330 -12.53 9.98 12.29
N VAL A 331 -11.64 9.03 12.60
CA VAL A 331 -11.99 7.68 13.05
C VAL A 331 -12.11 7.62 14.56
N THR A 332 -11.17 8.24 15.28
CA THR A 332 -11.18 8.30 16.74
C THR A 332 -11.77 9.63 17.25
N PRO A 333 -12.35 9.67 18.45
CA PRO A 333 -12.93 10.91 19.00
C PRO A 333 -11.94 12.06 19.18
N SER A 334 -10.69 11.74 19.49
CA SER A 334 -9.62 12.74 19.71
C SER A 334 -8.75 13.01 18.49
N GLY A 335 -8.94 12.27 17.37
CA GLY A 335 -8.07 12.31 16.22
C GLY A 335 -6.73 11.57 16.42
N GLN A 336 -6.57 10.85 17.53
CA GLN A 336 -5.38 10.04 17.80
C GLN A 336 -5.71 8.78 18.62
N VAL A 337 -5.15 7.64 18.23
CA VAL A 337 -5.30 6.37 18.94
C VAL A 337 -4.75 6.45 20.38
N SER A 338 -3.63 7.16 20.57
CA SER A 338 -2.96 7.26 21.87
C SER A 338 -3.74 8.03 22.94
N THR A 339 -4.77 8.77 22.56
CA THR A 339 -5.61 9.60 23.46
C THR A 339 -7.10 9.25 23.41
N SER A 340 -7.48 8.14 22.75
CA SER A 340 -8.87 7.73 22.52
C SER A 340 -9.26 6.47 23.29
#